data_1113777a3b47d6cb99b0c93afcc7f92e
#
_entry.id   1113777a3b47d6cb99b0c93afcc7f92e
#
_cell.length_a   1.000
_cell.length_b   1.000
_cell.length_c   1.000
_cell.angle_alpha   90.00
_cell.angle_beta   90.00
_cell.angle_gamma   90.00
#
_symmetry.space_group_name_H-M   'P 1'
#
loop_
_entity.id
_entity.type
_entity.pdbx_description
1 polymer ?
#
loop_
_entity_poly.entity_id
_entity_poly.type
_entity_poly.pdbx_seq_one_letter_code
_entity_poly.pdbx_strand_id
1 'polypeptide(L)'
;PGIFGLHAALRWLEENFEKVHEHEKALSARMLDGLKDVEGIYLAGLPTVEGRVSVISVDFLNKDNGICAFNQEHEYGISTRVGLHCAPLAHKSLGTFPEGTVRFSIGPFNTEEEIDTAVAAVKILAQTK
;
A
#
# COMPACT_ATOMS: atom_id res chain seq x y z
N PRO A 1 -12.61 1.94 -28.15
CA PRO A 1 -12.79 1.16 -26.91
C PRO A 1 -12.44 1.97 -25.65
N GLY A 2 -11.29 2.66 -25.60
CA GLY A 2 -10.83 3.36 -24.38
C GLY A 2 -11.79 4.44 -23.87
N ILE A 3 -12.37 5.25 -24.75
CA ILE A 3 -13.34 6.30 -24.37
C ILE A 3 -14.61 5.67 -23.78
N PHE A 4 -15.12 4.60 -24.38
CA PHE A 4 -16.30 3.89 -23.86
C PHE A 4 -16.01 3.23 -22.52
N GLY A 5 -14.83 2.62 -22.36
CA GLY A 5 -14.39 2.04 -21.09
C GLY A 5 -14.28 3.08 -19.99
N LEU A 6 -13.66 4.22 -20.26
CA LEU A 6 -13.58 5.33 -19.32
C LEU A 6 -14.97 5.86 -18.93
N HIS A 7 -15.87 6.04 -19.89
CA HIS A 7 -17.23 6.47 -19.61
C HIS A 7 -17.98 5.49 -18.71
N ALA A 8 -17.88 4.18 -19.00
CA ALA A 8 -18.50 3.14 -18.17
C ALA A 8 -17.92 3.12 -16.75
N ALA A 9 -16.61 3.24 -16.60
CA ALA A 9 -15.92 3.29 -15.30
C ALA A 9 -16.34 4.52 -14.47
N LEU A 10 -16.43 5.68 -15.10
CA LEU A 10 -16.86 6.92 -14.42
C LEU A 10 -18.31 6.81 -13.94
N ARG A 11 -19.22 6.28 -14.75
CA ARG A 11 -20.61 6.05 -14.32
C ARG A 11 -20.70 5.07 -13.17
N TRP A 12 -19.97 3.97 -13.27
CA TRP A 12 -19.94 2.98 -12.19
C TRP A 12 -19.41 3.60 -10.89
N LEU A 13 -18.35 4.41 -10.98
CA LEU A 13 -17.77 5.09 -9.81
C LEU A 13 -18.75 6.10 -9.22
N GLU A 14 -19.44 6.90 -10.05
CA GLU A 14 -20.46 7.85 -9.60
C GLU A 14 -21.57 7.17 -8.79
N GLU A 15 -22.02 6.00 -9.23
CA GLU A 15 -23.07 5.21 -8.55
C GLU A 15 -22.57 4.49 -7.29
N ASN A 16 -21.27 4.23 -7.17
CA ASN A 16 -20.69 3.40 -6.10
C ASN A 16 -19.67 4.14 -5.22
N PHE A 17 -19.48 5.44 -5.40
CA PHE A 17 -18.39 6.20 -4.78
C PHE A 17 -18.30 6.01 -3.26
N GLU A 18 -19.42 6.19 -2.56
CA GLU A 18 -19.47 6.05 -1.08
C GLU A 18 -19.12 4.63 -0.64
N LYS A 19 -19.63 3.61 -1.32
CA LYS A 19 -19.33 2.21 -1.01
C LYS A 19 -17.87 1.88 -1.22
N VAL A 20 -17.29 2.36 -2.33
CA VAL A 20 -15.85 2.21 -2.63
C VAL A 20 -15.03 2.88 -1.54
N HIS A 21 -15.36 4.12 -1.20
CA HIS A 21 -14.64 4.88 -0.18
C HIS A 21 -14.67 4.19 1.19
N GLU A 22 -15.84 3.74 1.65
CA GLU A 22 -15.99 3.02 2.91
C GLU A 22 -15.22 1.70 2.90
N HIS A 23 -15.29 0.95 1.81
CA HIS A 23 -14.57 -0.31 1.65
C HIS A 23 -13.05 -0.12 1.70
N GLU A 24 -12.51 0.80 0.89
CA GLU A 24 -11.09 1.11 0.87
C GLU A 24 -10.60 1.64 2.21
N LYS A 25 -11.41 2.44 2.91
CA LYS A 25 -11.11 2.92 4.26
C LYS A 25 -11.02 1.78 5.27
N ALA A 26 -11.96 0.83 5.22
CA ALA A 26 -11.97 -0.34 6.10
C ALA A 26 -10.74 -1.24 5.86
N LEU A 27 -10.40 -1.53 4.59
CA LEU A 27 -9.22 -2.31 4.23
C LEU A 27 -7.91 -1.60 4.63
N SER A 28 -7.86 -0.29 4.48
CA SER A 28 -6.70 0.53 4.90
C SER A 28 -6.53 0.49 6.42
N ALA A 29 -7.61 0.59 7.18
CA ALA A 29 -7.58 0.47 8.64
C ALA A 29 -7.04 -0.90 9.07
N ARG A 30 -7.55 -1.98 8.45
CA ARG A 30 -7.10 -3.36 8.69
C ARG A 30 -5.60 -3.53 8.44
N MET A 31 -5.09 -3.00 7.33
CA MET A 31 -3.67 -3.06 7.00
C MET A 31 -2.81 -2.26 7.99
N LEU A 32 -3.21 -1.02 8.31
CA LEU A 32 -2.49 -0.19 9.29
C LEU A 32 -2.46 -0.86 10.68
N ASP A 33 -3.59 -1.39 11.13
CA ASP A 33 -3.66 -2.13 12.41
C ASP A 33 -2.77 -3.37 12.41
N GLY A 34 -2.72 -4.09 11.30
CA GLY A 34 -1.87 -5.26 11.16
C GLY A 34 -0.38 -4.95 11.15
N LEU A 35 0.01 -3.74 10.74
CA LEU A 35 1.41 -3.33 10.56
C LEU A 35 1.96 -2.41 11.66
N LYS A 36 1.12 -1.78 12.49
CA LYS A 36 1.52 -0.73 13.45
C LYS A 36 2.60 -1.15 14.46
N ASP A 37 2.60 -2.43 14.84
CA ASP A 37 3.51 -2.98 15.86
C ASP A 37 4.58 -3.91 15.25
N VAL A 38 4.78 -3.87 13.93
CA VAL A 38 5.77 -4.70 13.25
C VAL A 38 7.15 -4.04 13.37
N GLU A 39 8.07 -4.74 14.05
CA GLU A 39 9.46 -4.30 14.14
C GLU A 39 10.19 -4.45 12.79
N GLY A 40 11.11 -3.51 12.51
CA GLY A 40 11.92 -3.53 11.30
C GLY A 40 11.27 -2.84 10.09
N ILE A 41 10.13 -2.20 10.28
CA ILE A 41 9.51 -1.35 9.25
C ILE A 41 9.22 0.06 9.79
N TYR A 42 9.10 1.00 8.86
CA TYR A 42 8.55 2.33 9.09
C TYR A 42 7.33 2.55 8.19
N LEU A 43 6.20 2.90 8.81
CA LEU A 43 4.97 3.26 8.10
C LEU A 43 5.02 4.76 7.80
N ALA A 44 5.20 5.12 6.54
CA ALA A 44 5.26 6.52 6.13
C ALA A 44 3.87 7.15 6.10
N GLY A 45 3.78 8.38 6.62
CA GLY A 45 2.56 9.19 6.64
C GLY A 45 1.76 9.07 7.93
N LEU A 46 0.47 9.37 7.85
CA LEU A 46 -0.43 9.39 9.01
C LEU A 46 -0.62 7.97 9.59
N PRO A 47 -0.66 7.82 10.93
CA PRO A 47 -0.77 6.50 11.55
C PRO A 47 -2.18 5.90 11.50
N THR A 48 -3.18 6.71 11.18
CA THR A 48 -4.60 6.32 11.13
C THR A 48 -5.18 6.57 9.74
N VAL A 49 -6.42 6.14 9.50
CA VAL A 49 -7.11 6.32 8.21
C VAL A 49 -7.67 7.73 8.01
N GLU A 50 -7.78 8.52 9.06
CA GLU A 50 -8.27 9.90 8.98
C GLU A 50 -7.29 10.78 8.20
N GLY A 51 -7.79 11.39 7.13
CA GLY A 51 -6.98 12.22 6.23
C GLY A 51 -6.05 11.45 5.29
N ARG A 52 -6.17 10.11 5.23
CA ARG A 52 -5.46 9.26 4.25
C ARG A 52 -6.36 8.88 3.08
N VAL A 53 -5.70 8.55 1.99
CA VAL A 53 -6.26 7.75 0.90
C VAL A 53 -5.82 6.29 1.07
N SER A 54 -6.36 5.38 0.28
CA SER A 54 -6.10 3.93 0.31
C SER A 54 -4.69 3.54 -0.20
N VAL A 55 -3.68 4.32 0.21
CA VAL A 55 -2.27 4.11 -0.11
C VAL A 55 -1.47 3.98 1.17
N ILE A 56 -0.73 2.87 1.31
CA ILE A 56 0.12 2.59 2.47
C ILE A 56 1.55 2.37 1.98
N SER A 57 2.47 3.14 2.53
CA SER A 57 3.89 3.09 2.18
C SER A 57 4.71 2.57 3.34
N VAL A 58 5.48 1.53 3.08
CA VAL A 58 6.32 0.82 4.05
C VAL A 58 7.78 0.96 3.65
N ASP A 59 8.64 1.34 4.58
CA ASP A 59 10.09 1.29 4.44
C ASP A 59 10.64 0.16 5.32
N PHE A 60 11.38 -0.76 4.72
CA PHE A 60 12.03 -1.86 5.43
C PHE A 60 13.40 -1.38 5.94
N LEU A 61 13.48 -1.00 7.22
CA LEU A 61 14.58 -0.23 7.81
C LEU A 61 15.98 -0.86 7.68
N ASN A 62 16.07 -2.18 7.58
CA ASN A 62 17.34 -2.90 7.54
C ASN A 62 17.50 -3.74 6.27
N LYS A 63 16.75 -3.44 5.22
CA LYS A 63 16.69 -4.21 3.98
C LYS A 63 16.52 -3.30 2.78
N ASP A 64 16.85 -3.84 1.63
CA ASP A 64 16.57 -3.19 0.35
C ASP A 64 15.07 -3.32 0.03
N ASN A 65 14.39 -2.19 -0.11
CA ASN A 65 12.97 -2.13 -0.45
C ASN A 65 12.65 -2.80 -1.79
N GLY A 66 13.59 -2.75 -2.76
CA GLY A 66 13.42 -3.40 -4.06
C GLY A 66 13.42 -4.92 -3.94
N ILE A 67 14.32 -5.48 -3.13
CA ILE A 67 14.35 -6.93 -2.84
C ILE A 67 13.08 -7.36 -2.11
N CYS A 68 12.63 -6.57 -1.13
CA CYS A 68 11.38 -6.87 -0.42
C CYS A 68 10.16 -6.84 -1.35
N ALA A 69 10.08 -5.87 -2.27
CA ALA A 69 9.01 -5.79 -3.26
C ALA A 69 9.07 -6.98 -4.26
N PHE A 70 10.25 -7.35 -4.71
CA PHE A 70 10.45 -8.51 -5.57
C PHE A 70 9.98 -9.81 -4.90
N ASN A 71 10.36 -10.03 -3.65
CA ASN A 71 9.94 -11.21 -2.90
C ASN A 71 8.42 -11.23 -2.65
N GLN A 72 7.81 -10.06 -2.39
CA GLN A 72 6.34 -9.94 -2.27
C GLN A 72 5.63 -10.43 -3.54
N GLU A 73 6.13 -10.03 -4.71
CA GLU A 73 5.54 -10.45 -5.98
C GLU A 73 5.81 -11.93 -6.26
N HIS A 74 7.06 -12.39 -6.08
CA HIS A 74 7.49 -13.73 -6.47
C HIS A 74 6.97 -14.81 -5.54
N GLU A 75 6.95 -14.58 -4.24
CA GLU A 75 6.59 -15.59 -3.23
C GLU A 75 5.11 -15.53 -2.81
N TYR A 76 4.51 -14.34 -2.86
CA TYR A 76 3.15 -14.10 -2.35
C TYR A 76 2.17 -13.60 -3.40
N GLY A 77 2.62 -13.35 -4.63
CA GLY A 77 1.77 -12.81 -5.70
C GLY A 77 1.27 -11.39 -5.47
N ILE A 78 1.99 -10.60 -4.64
CA ILE A 78 1.59 -9.25 -4.25
C ILE A 78 2.38 -8.24 -5.07
N SER A 79 1.75 -7.63 -6.07
CA SER A 79 2.36 -6.57 -6.88
C SER A 79 2.31 -5.23 -6.16
N THR A 80 3.47 -4.68 -5.88
CA THR A 80 3.64 -3.38 -5.24
C THR A 80 4.47 -2.43 -6.11
N ARG A 81 4.60 -1.19 -5.70
CA ARG A 81 5.50 -0.23 -6.32
C ARG A 81 6.59 0.18 -5.34
N VAL A 82 7.84 0.19 -5.78
CA VAL A 82 8.99 0.53 -4.94
C VAL A 82 9.73 1.76 -5.43
N GLY A 83 10.34 2.50 -4.52
CA GLY A 83 11.22 3.65 -4.77
C GLY A 83 10.59 5.02 -4.47
N LEU A 84 11.04 6.04 -5.18
CA LEU A 84 10.67 7.44 -4.92
C LEU A 84 9.32 7.87 -5.54
N HIS A 85 8.68 7.02 -6.33
CA HIS A 85 7.36 7.26 -6.95
C HIS A 85 7.25 8.63 -7.69
N CYS A 86 8.34 9.10 -8.31
CA CYS A 86 8.46 10.43 -8.94
C CYS A 86 8.25 11.61 -7.97
N ALA A 87 8.39 11.39 -6.66
CA ALA A 87 8.16 12.38 -5.61
C ALA A 87 9.35 12.52 -4.64
N PRO A 88 10.58 12.81 -5.11
CA PRO A 88 11.76 12.86 -4.26
C PRO A 88 11.66 13.88 -3.11
N LEU A 89 10.95 15.00 -3.32
CA LEU A 89 10.76 16.00 -2.28
C LEU A 89 9.85 15.50 -1.15
N ALA A 90 8.80 14.73 -1.48
CA ALA A 90 7.95 14.10 -0.47
C ALA A 90 8.75 13.11 0.37
N HIS A 91 9.59 12.27 -0.26
CA HIS A 91 10.45 11.34 0.45
C HIS A 91 11.49 12.03 1.33
N LYS A 92 12.03 13.19 0.93
CA LYS A 92 12.89 14.03 1.80
C LYS A 92 12.12 14.52 3.03
N SER A 93 10.89 14.98 2.86
CA SER A 93 10.06 15.46 3.98
C SER A 93 9.65 14.34 4.92
N LEU A 94 9.44 13.12 4.41
CA LEU A 94 9.06 11.94 5.18
C LEU A 94 10.25 11.17 5.78
N GLY A 95 11.50 11.56 5.44
CA GLY A 95 12.70 10.89 5.92
C GLY A 95 13.00 9.53 5.25
N THR A 96 12.39 9.25 4.11
CA THR A 96 12.56 8.00 3.35
C THR A 96 13.39 8.17 2.06
N PHE A 97 14.07 9.28 1.91
CA PHE A 97 15.02 9.51 0.83
C PHE A 97 16.43 9.04 1.26
N PRO A 98 17.25 8.44 0.39
CA PRO A 98 17.03 8.21 -1.05
C PRO A 98 16.35 6.88 -1.42
N GLU A 99 16.17 5.95 -0.49
CA GLU A 99 15.71 4.57 -0.72
C GLU A 99 14.25 4.51 -1.20
N GLY A 100 13.41 5.46 -0.77
CA GLY A 100 11.99 5.46 -1.05
C GLY A 100 11.24 4.48 -0.16
N THR A 101 10.13 3.95 -0.65
CA THR A 101 9.25 3.01 0.09
C THR A 101 8.68 1.95 -0.84
N VAL A 102 8.20 0.85 -0.26
CA VAL A 102 7.29 -0.10 -0.91
C VAL A 102 5.87 0.39 -0.71
N ARG A 103 5.17 0.68 -1.80
CA ARG A 103 3.82 1.25 -1.79
C ARG A 103 2.76 0.22 -2.13
N PHE A 104 1.84 0.03 -1.21
CA PHE A 104 0.60 -0.70 -1.40
C PHE A 104 -0.50 0.27 -1.80
N SER A 105 -1.27 -0.06 -2.84
CA SER A 105 -2.41 0.72 -3.29
C SER A 105 -3.64 -0.17 -3.27
N ILE A 106 -4.55 0.09 -2.34
CA ILE A 106 -5.75 -0.70 -2.12
C ILE A 106 -6.86 -0.11 -2.99
N GLY A 107 -7.54 -0.97 -3.72
CA GLY A 107 -8.60 -0.57 -4.63
C GLY A 107 -9.95 -1.23 -4.31
N PRO A 108 -11.00 -0.88 -5.07
CA PRO A 108 -12.39 -1.27 -4.79
C PRO A 108 -12.66 -2.77 -4.88
N PHE A 109 -11.75 -3.54 -5.47
CA PHE A 109 -11.92 -4.99 -5.68
C PHE A 109 -11.03 -5.83 -4.79
N ASN A 110 -10.19 -5.21 -3.94
CA ASN A 110 -9.39 -5.95 -2.98
C ASN A 110 -10.27 -6.51 -1.86
N THR A 111 -9.82 -7.62 -1.28
CA THR A 111 -10.52 -8.33 -0.21
C THR A 111 -9.76 -8.22 1.13
N GLU A 112 -10.46 -8.53 2.23
CA GLU A 112 -9.82 -8.62 3.55
C GLU A 112 -8.74 -9.69 3.59
N GLU A 113 -8.94 -10.83 2.90
CA GLU A 113 -7.98 -11.94 2.83
C GLU A 113 -6.69 -11.53 2.11
N GLU A 114 -6.80 -10.73 1.06
CA GLU A 114 -5.64 -10.16 0.35
C GLU A 114 -4.85 -9.20 1.27
N ILE A 115 -5.56 -8.38 2.07
CA ILE A 115 -4.92 -7.50 3.04
C ILE A 115 -4.20 -8.31 4.14
N ASP A 116 -4.83 -9.35 4.67
CA ASP A 116 -4.21 -10.23 5.66
C ASP A 116 -2.96 -10.92 5.12
N THR A 117 -3.02 -11.36 3.86
CA THR A 117 -1.88 -11.94 3.14
C THR A 117 -0.74 -10.94 3.00
N ALA A 118 -1.06 -9.69 2.63
CA ALA A 118 -0.07 -8.62 2.52
C ALA A 118 0.58 -8.27 3.86
N VAL A 119 -0.22 -8.19 4.92
CA VAL A 119 0.28 -7.98 6.29
C VAL A 119 1.20 -9.12 6.74
N ALA A 120 0.82 -10.37 6.48
CA ALA A 120 1.64 -11.54 6.81
C ALA A 120 2.97 -11.54 6.04
N ALA A 121 2.95 -11.24 4.75
CA ALA A 121 4.15 -11.14 3.92
C ALA A 121 5.11 -10.06 4.43
N VAL A 122 4.59 -8.87 4.76
CA VAL A 122 5.41 -7.78 5.33
C VAL A 122 6.06 -8.22 6.65
N LYS A 123 5.31 -8.87 7.56
CA LYS A 123 5.84 -9.38 8.85
C LYS A 123 6.97 -10.38 8.64
N ILE A 124 6.79 -11.34 7.74
CA ILE A 124 7.82 -12.34 7.43
C ILE A 124 9.06 -11.66 6.86
N LEU A 125 8.89 -10.80 5.86
CA LEU A 125 9.99 -10.10 5.22
C LEU A 125 10.72 -9.15 6.18
N ALA A 126 10.05 -8.52 7.12
CA ALA A 126 10.67 -7.67 8.12
C ALA A 126 11.57 -8.46 9.09
N GLN A 127 11.22 -9.69 9.41
CA GLN A 127 11.92 -10.54 10.40
C GLN A 127 13.00 -11.44 9.81
N THR A 128 12.94 -11.78 8.54
CA THR A 128 13.96 -12.61 7.86
C THR A 128 15.31 -11.87 7.86
N LYS A 129 16.41 -12.56 8.15
CA LYS A 129 17.76 -11.98 8.14
C LYS A 129 18.35 -11.95 6.74
#